data_441c6765030d6d27b7771fb9837e5325
#
_entry.id   441c6765030d6d27b7771fb9837e5325
#
_cell.length_a   1.000
_cell.length_b   1.000
_cell.length_c   1.000
_cell.angle_alpha   90.00
_cell.angle_beta   90.00
_cell.angle_gamma   90.00
#
_symmetry.space_group_name_H-M   'P 1'
#
loop_
_entity.id
_entity.type
_entity.pdbx_description
1 polymer ?
#
loop_
_entity_poly.entity_id
_entity_poly.type
_entity_poly.pdbx_seq_one_letter_code
_entity_poly.pdbx_strand_id
1 'polypeptide(L)'
;MEQILSIQSAVTLGFVGNSVAGPVITHLGHHPLLVDSVTLAAHPGYGLVAGDKIPDDIFSSILDALPSLGALPHIGAVITGYLGAPSQIDPITKLITTWQAERPKGHYVLDPVLGDNGRIYVDKGLVSAMRDQLLPLASFVTPNQFELQLLSGLDVHDIASADAAALHLLDQNPHLNGVVATGISTPQGRVHDRLISRYDLVDLAYAKRAAGISGGGDLLTVILTSWLAAGMSFKNSFIAASGQAHDIIDQSTGHLEIALLENLHRLTPITKTASTVKLDGLA
;
A
#
# COMPACT_ATOMS: atom_id res chain seq x y z
N MET A 1 12.04 -0.71 -17.09
CA MET A 1 12.32 -0.55 -15.64
C MET A 1 11.82 0.83 -15.27
N GLU A 2 10.86 0.91 -14.40
CA GLU A 2 10.26 2.17 -13.94
C GLU A 2 10.87 2.56 -12.60
N GLN A 3 10.82 3.84 -12.23
CA GLN A 3 11.08 4.28 -10.88
C GLN A 3 9.76 4.26 -10.10
N ILE A 4 9.79 3.83 -8.85
CA ILE A 4 8.64 3.83 -7.94
C ILE A 4 9.00 4.70 -6.74
N LEU A 5 8.26 5.79 -6.55
CA LEU A 5 8.39 6.65 -5.38
C LEU A 5 7.55 6.08 -4.25
N SER A 6 8.18 5.85 -3.11
CA SER A 6 7.54 5.35 -1.90
C SER A 6 7.73 6.35 -0.75
N ILE A 7 6.62 6.87 -0.22
CA ILE A 7 6.59 7.85 0.88
C ILE A 7 5.90 7.19 2.07
N GLN A 8 6.67 6.65 3.00
CA GLN A 8 6.16 5.89 4.16
C GLN A 8 7.19 5.84 5.29
N SER A 9 6.87 5.11 6.37
CA SER A 9 7.78 4.91 7.50
C SER A 9 9.04 4.15 7.11
N ALA A 10 10.14 4.40 7.83
CA ALA A 10 11.32 3.54 7.86
C ALA A 10 11.59 3.05 9.29
N VAL A 11 12.06 1.82 9.42
CA VAL A 11 12.49 1.24 10.69
C VAL A 11 13.91 0.69 10.58
N THR A 12 14.67 0.79 11.69
CA THR A 12 16.02 0.21 11.77
C THR A 12 15.96 -1.30 11.95
N LEU A 13 15.05 -1.78 12.80
CA LEU A 13 14.81 -3.19 13.06
C LEU A 13 13.44 -3.57 12.51
N GLY A 14 13.41 -4.58 11.63
CA GLY A 14 12.20 -5.16 11.10
C GLY A 14 11.81 -4.67 9.71
N PHE A 15 10.63 -5.12 9.26
CA PHE A 15 10.14 -4.93 7.88
C PHE A 15 8.72 -4.36 7.87
N VAL A 16 8.62 -3.02 7.82
CA VAL A 16 7.41 -2.24 7.56
C VAL A 16 7.76 -1.04 6.68
N GLY A 17 6.80 -0.47 5.99
CA GLY A 17 6.96 0.73 5.18
C GLY A 17 8.11 0.65 4.16
N ASN A 18 9.00 1.64 4.15
CA ASN A 18 10.15 1.71 3.23
C ASN A 18 11.18 0.59 3.45
N SER A 19 11.23 0.00 4.65
CA SER A 19 12.06 -1.17 4.92
C SER A 19 11.56 -2.43 4.19
N VAL A 20 10.28 -2.46 3.80
CA VAL A 20 9.69 -3.45 2.85
C VAL A 20 9.84 -2.97 1.41
N ALA A 21 9.49 -1.71 1.14
CA ALA A 21 9.40 -1.19 -0.22
C ALA A 21 10.74 -1.26 -0.96
N GLY A 22 11.84 -0.86 -0.34
CA GLY A 22 13.15 -0.84 -0.96
C GLY A 22 13.58 -2.21 -1.51
N PRO A 23 13.69 -3.25 -0.67
CA PRO A 23 14.05 -4.61 -1.11
C PRO A 23 13.07 -5.20 -2.14
N VAL A 24 11.76 -5.04 -1.94
CA VAL A 24 10.73 -5.62 -2.81
C VAL A 24 10.72 -4.97 -4.19
N ILE A 25 10.71 -3.63 -4.27
CA ILE A 25 10.76 -2.89 -5.54
C ILE A 25 12.00 -3.28 -6.33
N THR A 26 13.16 -3.35 -5.65
CA THR A 26 14.43 -3.74 -6.27
C THR A 26 14.39 -5.18 -6.79
N HIS A 27 13.90 -6.12 -5.98
CA HIS A 27 13.80 -7.53 -6.36
C HIS A 27 12.86 -7.74 -7.55
N LEU A 28 11.76 -6.98 -7.59
CA LEU A 28 10.80 -7.02 -8.70
C LEU A 28 11.30 -6.35 -9.98
N GLY A 29 12.50 -5.73 -9.95
CA GLY A 29 13.17 -5.19 -11.14
C GLY A 29 12.86 -3.72 -11.40
N HIS A 30 12.40 -2.97 -10.41
CA HIS A 30 12.19 -1.52 -10.47
C HIS A 30 13.25 -0.77 -9.66
N HIS A 31 13.29 0.55 -9.81
CA HIS A 31 14.19 1.42 -9.04
C HIS A 31 13.40 2.12 -7.93
N PRO A 32 13.68 1.81 -6.65
CA PRO A 32 13.01 2.49 -5.54
C PRO A 32 13.55 3.90 -5.35
N LEU A 33 12.65 4.87 -5.21
CA LEU A 33 12.89 6.20 -4.67
C LEU A 33 12.19 6.26 -3.32
N LEU A 34 12.94 6.34 -2.23
CA LEU A 34 12.40 6.23 -0.88
C LEU A 34 12.44 7.58 -0.18
N VAL A 35 11.30 8.02 0.34
CA VAL A 35 11.17 9.19 1.21
C VAL A 35 10.55 8.73 2.52
N ASP A 36 11.30 8.86 3.60
CA ASP A 36 10.82 8.45 4.91
C ASP A 36 9.91 9.54 5.50
N SER A 37 8.72 9.12 5.97
CA SER A 37 7.81 9.99 6.74
C SER A 37 8.20 10.06 8.21
N VAL A 38 8.64 8.93 8.75
CA VAL A 38 9.20 8.74 10.10
C VAL A 38 10.39 7.82 10.03
N THR A 39 11.33 7.98 10.96
CA THR A 39 12.42 7.01 11.17
C THR A 39 12.34 6.49 12.61
N LEU A 40 12.07 5.21 12.76
CA LEU A 40 11.91 4.56 14.06
C LEU A 40 12.93 3.43 14.27
N ALA A 41 13.23 3.12 15.52
CA ALA A 41 14.07 1.97 15.86
C ALA A 41 13.43 0.65 15.43
N ALA A 42 12.11 0.50 15.67
CA ALA A 42 11.27 -0.63 15.22
C ALA A 42 9.81 -0.18 15.16
N HIS A 43 8.94 -1.02 14.56
CA HIS A 43 7.50 -0.76 14.62
C HIS A 43 6.96 -0.94 16.06
N PRO A 44 5.83 -0.27 16.42
CA PRO A 44 5.33 -0.27 17.81
C PRO A 44 5.02 -1.66 18.40
N GLY A 45 4.84 -2.68 17.58
CA GLY A 45 4.61 -4.07 18.00
C GLY A 45 5.74 -4.67 18.84
N TYR A 46 6.95 -4.08 18.81
CA TYR A 46 8.08 -4.45 19.68
C TYR A 46 7.95 -3.89 21.13
N GLY A 47 6.90 -3.09 21.40
CA GLY A 47 6.65 -2.53 22.74
C GLY A 47 7.54 -1.33 23.11
N LEU A 48 8.46 -0.93 22.26
CA LEU A 48 9.31 0.26 22.41
C LEU A 48 9.14 1.16 21.17
N VAL A 49 8.82 2.43 21.43
CA VAL A 49 8.80 3.45 20.37
C VAL A 49 9.98 4.38 20.59
N ALA A 50 10.92 4.39 19.65
CA ALA A 50 12.08 5.28 19.64
C ALA A 50 12.30 5.78 18.21
N GLY A 51 12.62 7.06 18.06
CA GLY A 51 12.66 7.77 16.79
C GLY A 51 11.51 8.78 16.70
N ASP A 52 11.39 9.46 15.56
CA ASP A 52 10.39 10.51 15.36
C ASP A 52 10.04 10.66 13.89
N LYS A 53 9.06 11.53 13.60
CA LYS A 53 8.77 11.99 12.24
C LYS A 53 9.97 12.76 11.68
N ILE A 54 10.14 12.72 10.37
CA ILE A 54 11.09 13.59 9.70
C ILE A 54 10.63 15.05 9.92
N PRO A 55 11.53 15.98 10.31
CA PRO A 55 11.18 17.39 10.46
C PRO A 55 10.50 17.95 9.22
N ASP A 56 9.45 18.74 9.40
CA ASP A 56 8.56 19.19 8.32
C ASP A 56 9.28 19.97 7.22
N ASP A 57 10.26 20.78 7.60
CA ASP A 57 11.12 21.52 6.67
C ASP A 57 12.01 20.60 5.82
N ILE A 58 12.60 19.57 6.42
CA ILE A 58 13.40 18.55 5.72
C ILE A 58 12.50 17.75 4.79
N PHE A 59 11.38 17.23 5.30
CA PHE A 59 10.44 16.43 4.52
C PHE A 59 9.93 17.19 3.29
N SER A 60 9.48 18.42 3.47
CA SER A 60 8.99 19.27 2.38
C SER A 60 10.10 19.61 1.39
N SER A 61 11.31 19.93 1.86
CA SER A 61 12.44 20.27 0.98
C SER A 61 12.87 19.09 0.09
N ILE A 62 12.80 17.86 0.60
CA ILE A 62 13.08 16.65 -0.19
C ILE A 62 12.04 16.51 -1.32
N LEU A 63 10.74 16.61 -0.99
CA LEU A 63 9.68 16.50 -1.98
C LEU A 63 9.72 17.62 -3.02
N ASP A 64 9.97 18.85 -2.60
CA ASP A 64 10.09 20.02 -3.49
C ASP A 64 11.33 19.98 -4.40
N ALA A 65 12.36 19.23 -4.04
CA ALA A 65 13.55 19.05 -4.88
C ALA A 65 13.32 18.08 -6.04
N LEU A 66 12.45 17.09 -5.92
CA LEU A 66 12.25 16.04 -6.93
C LEU A 66 11.89 16.59 -8.33
N PRO A 67 10.96 17.56 -8.47
CA PRO A 67 10.71 18.21 -9.77
C PRO A 67 11.95 18.90 -10.33
N SER A 68 12.68 19.63 -9.51
CA SER A 68 13.87 20.38 -9.92
C SER A 68 15.02 19.46 -10.34
N LEU A 69 15.09 18.25 -9.82
CA LEU A 69 16.03 17.20 -10.20
C LEU A 69 15.62 16.46 -11.47
N GLY A 70 14.46 16.80 -12.07
CA GLY A 70 13.93 16.11 -13.26
C GLY A 70 13.48 14.67 -12.98
N ALA A 71 13.12 14.34 -11.74
CA ALA A 71 12.74 12.97 -11.38
C ALA A 71 11.34 12.58 -11.87
N LEU A 72 10.39 13.52 -11.89
CA LEU A 72 8.97 13.22 -12.09
C LEU A 72 8.65 12.46 -13.39
N PRO A 73 9.24 12.78 -14.56
CA PRO A 73 8.95 12.05 -15.80
C PRO A 73 9.36 10.56 -15.76
N HIS A 74 10.24 10.18 -14.83
CA HIS A 74 10.78 8.83 -14.69
C HIS A 74 10.03 7.98 -13.65
N ILE A 75 9.18 8.61 -12.82
CA ILE A 75 8.39 7.92 -11.80
C ILE A 75 7.15 7.30 -12.47
N GLY A 76 7.12 5.97 -12.55
CA GLY A 76 6.01 5.20 -13.12
C GLY A 76 4.84 5.04 -12.15
N ALA A 77 5.12 4.98 -10.85
CA ALA A 77 4.10 4.90 -9.81
C ALA A 77 4.56 5.56 -8.51
N VAL A 78 3.59 5.98 -7.70
CA VAL A 78 3.79 6.54 -6.36
C VAL A 78 3.03 5.71 -5.35
N ILE A 79 3.64 5.44 -4.19
CA ILE A 79 3.01 4.82 -3.02
C ILE A 79 3.08 5.83 -1.87
N THR A 80 1.99 6.00 -1.14
CA THR A 80 2.02 6.57 0.20
C THR A 80 1.49 5.55 1.19
N GLY A 81 2.16 5.41 2.34
CA GLY A 81 1.75 4.53 3.42
C GLY A 81 1.65 5.29 4.75
N TYR A 82 2.27 4.75 5.81
CA TYR A 82 2.24 5.38 7.13
C TYR A 82 2.84 6.78 7.09
N LEU A 83 2.10 7.76 7.63
CA LEU A 83 2.54 9.13 7.83
C LEU A 83 2.60 9.47 9.33
N GLY A 84 3.59 10.30 9.70
CA GLY A 84 3.83 10.68 11.09
C GLY A 84 2.98 11.83 11.59
N ALA A 85 2.49 12.70 10.70
CA ALA A 85 1.74 13.90 11.08
C ALA A 85 0.89 14.46 9.93
N PRO A 86 -0.21 15.17 10.24
CA PRO A 86 -1.03 15.86 9.23
C PRO A 86 -0.25 16.88 8.39
N SER A 87 0.81 17.48 8.94
CA SER A 87 1.68 18.44 8.23
C SER A 87 2.39 17.87 6.99
N GLN A 88 2.48 16.54 6.88
CA GLN A 88 3.07 15.87 5.72
C GLN A 88 2.13 15.75 4.52
N ILE A 89 0.82 15.97 4.72
CA ILE A 89 -0.19 15.81 3.68
C ILE A 89 -0.06 16.84 2.55
N ASP A 90 0.05 18.13 2.88
CA ASP A 90 0.11 19.20 1.88
C ASP A 90 1.33 19.07 0.93
N PRO A 91 2.57 18.81 1.41
CA PRO A 91 3.71 18.56 0.52
C PRO A 91 3.51 17.36 -0.39
N ILE A 92 2.91 16.27 0.13
CA ILE A 92 2.60 15.07 -0.67
C ILE A 92 1.55 15.39 -1.73
N THR A 93 0.47 16.07 -1.38
CA THR A 93 -0.61 16.47 -2.30
C THR A 93 -0.06 17.33 -3.44
N LYS A 94 0.80 18.32 -3.12
CA LYS A 94 1.47 19.17 -4.11
C LYS A 94 2.34 18.35 -5.07
N LEU A 95 3.16 17.44 -4.54
CA LEU A 95 4.02 16.59 -5.35
C LEU A 95 3.21 15.68 -6.27
N ILE A 96 2.20 14.98 -5.74
CA ILE A 96 1.37 14.05 -6.51
C ILE A 96 0.64 14.80 -7.63
N THR A 97 0.05 15.95 -7.34
CA THR A 97 -0.64 16.77 -8.35
C THR A 97 0.30 17.19 -9.48
N THR A 98 1.52 17.63 -9.14
CA THR A 98 2.54 18.00 -10.11
C THR A 98 2.98 16.79 -10.95
N TRP A 99 3.24 15.67 -10.30
CA TRP A 99 3.64 14.43 -10.95
C TRP A 99 2.55 13.89 -11.90
N GLN A 100 1.28 13.89 -11.49
CA GLN A 100 0.16 13.43 -12.33
C GLN A 100 0.00 14.27 -13.59
N ALA A 101 0.30 15.56 -13.54
CA ALA A 101 0.30 16.43 -14.73
C ALA A 101 1.39 16.02 -15.74
N GLU A 102 2.56 15.57 -15.28
CA GLU A 102 3.66 15.10 -16.13
C GLU A 102 3.52 13.62 -16.53
N ARG A 103 2.88 12.80 -15.69
CA ARG A 103 2.68 11.36 -15.87
C ARG A 103 1.21 10.96 -15.73
N PRO A 104 0.33 11.38 -16.66
CA PRO A 104 -1.12 11.14 -16.56
C PRO A 104 -1.51 9.65 -16.62
N LYS A 105 -0.59 8.77 -17.03
CA LYS A 105 -0.77 7.31 -16.99
C LYS A 105 -0.09 6.64 -15.81
N GLY A 106 0.56 7.41 -14.94
CA GLY A 106 1.16 6.89 -13.72
C GLY A 106 0.08 6.47 -12.70
N HIS A 107 0.45 5.57 -11.80
CA HIS A 107 -0.48 5.07 -10.78
C HIS A 107 -0.09 5.59 -9.40
N TYR A 108 -0.98 6.31 -8.75
CA TYR A 108 -0.86 6.63 -7.33
C TYR A 108 -1.66 5.60 -6.52
N VAL A 109 -0.96 4.86 -5.66
CA VAL A 109 -1.55 3.88 -4.75
C VAL A 109 -1.46 4.43 -3.33
N LEU A 110 -2.61 4.65 -2.71
CA LEU A 110 -2.72 5.05 -1.31
C LEU A 110 -2.89 3.80 -0.45
N ASP A 111 -1.92 3.51 0.41
CA ASP A 111 -2.07 2.62 1.54
C ASP A 111 -2.45 3.44 2.77
N PRO A 112 -3.72 3.40 3.21
CA PRO A 112 -4.19 4.30 4.24
C PRO A 112 -3.88 3.75 5.63
N VAL A 113 -2.60 3.66 5.97
CA VAL A 113 -2.14 3.10 7.25
C VAL A 113 -2.61 3.97 8.42
N LEU A 114 -3.84 3.72 8.90
CA LEU A 114 -4.53 4.50 9.92
C LEU A 114 -4.75 3.73 11.21
N GLY A 115 -4.96 2.42 11.12
CA GLY A 115 -5.31 1.61 12.25
C GLY A 115 -5.68 0.17 11.89
N ASP A 116 -5.93 -0.64 12.91
CA ASP A 116 -6.40 -2.01 12.74
C ASP A 116 -7.19 -2.45 13.97
N ASN A 117 -8.08 -3.45 13.80
CA ASN A 117 -8.85 -4.08 14.88
C ASN A 117 -9.57 -3.07 15.80
N GLY A 118 -10.15 -2.01 15.24
CA GLY A 118 -10.89 -1.00 15.97
C GLY A 118 -10.02 0.05 16.68
N ARG A 119 -8.69 0.04 16.49
CA ARG A 119 -7.76 0.97 17.10
C ARG A 119 -7.06 1.83 16.05
N ILE A 120 -7.26 3.15 16.12
CA ILE A 120 -6.46 4.14 15.38
C ILE A 120 -5.11 4.28 16.09
N TYR A 121 -4.00 4.23 15.34
CA TYR A 121 -2.65 4.41 15.87
C TYR A 121 -1.90 5.59 15.25
N VAL A 122 -2.59 6.40 14.48
CA VAL A 122 -2.10 7.68 13.94
C VAL A 122 -2.81 8.87 14.60
N ASP A 123 -2.34 10.08 14.35
CA ASP A 123 -3.08 11.29 14.71
C ASP A 123 -4.45 11.30 14.03
N LYS A 124 -5.51 11.66 14.77
CA LYS A 124 -6.88 11.68 14.23
C LYS A 124 -7.05 12.63 13.04
N GLY A 125 -6.26 13.69 12.99
CA GLY A 125 -6.23 14.62 11.85
C GLY A 125 -5.75 13.97 10.56
N LEU A 126 -4.93 12.90 10.63
CA LEU A 126 -4.51 12.15 9.44
C LEU A 126 -5.66 11.39 8.79
N VAL A 127 -6.62 10.88 9.55
CA VAL A 127 -7.79 10.17 8.99
C VAL A 127 -8.57 11.07 8.04
N SER A 128 -8.93 12.28 8.49
CA SER A 128 -9.64 13.24 7.64
C SER A 128 -8.76 13.75 6.50
N ALA A 129 -7.48 14.04 6.76
CA ALA A 129 -6.59 14.58 5.76
C ALA A 129 -6.30 13.55 4.63
N MET A 130 -6.09 12.27 4.95
CA MET A 130 -5.95 11.22 3.92
C MET A 130 -7.23 11.05 3.11
N ARG A 131 -8.40 11.00 3.77
CA ARG A 131 -9.69 10.88 3.10
C ARG A 131 -9.99 12.06 2.19
N ASP A 132 -9.73 13.29 2.67
CA ASP A 132 -10.20 14.52 2.01
C ASP A 132 -9.19 15.07 1.00
N GLN A 133 -7.89 14.72 1.11
CA GLN A 133 -6.83 15.28 0.27
C GLN A 133 -6.05 14.23 -0.53
N LEU A 134 -5.72 13.05 0.02
CA LEU A 134 -4.94 12.03 -0.70
C LEU A 134 -5.82 11.08 -1.50
N LEU A 135 -6.92 10.59 -0.92
CA LEU A 135 -7.83 9.66 -1.58
C LEU A 135 -8.41 10.20 -2.90
N PRO A 136 -8.79 11.49 -3.03
CA PRO A 136 -9.25 12.04 -4.31
C PRO A 136 -8.20 12.04 -5.43
N LEU A 137 -6.91 11.95 -5.10
CA LEU A 137 -5.80 11.86 -6.05
C LEU A 137 -5.44 10.41 -6.39
N ALA A 138 -5.87 9.44 -5.57
CA ALA A 138 -5.45 8.06 -5.70
C ALA A 138 -6.06 7.38 -6.93
N SER A 139 -5.23 6.62 -7.65
CA SER A 139 -5.71 5.68 -8.68
C SER A 139 -6.25 4.41 -8.03
N PHE A 140 -5.63 3.97 -6.95
CA PHE A 140 -5.99 2.78 -6.19
C PHE A 140 -5.76 3.02 -4.70
N VAL A 141 -6.53 2.33 -3.86
CA VAL A 141 -6.41 2.36 -2.41
C VAL A 141 -6.46 0.94 -1.83
N THR A 142 -5.65 0.68 -0.78
CA THR A 142 -5.45 -0.69 -0.22
C THR A 142 -5.84 -0.79 1.26
N PRO A 143 -7.05 -0.36 1.68
CA PRO A 143 -7.44 -0.35 3.08
C PRO A 143 -7.65 -1.76 3.63
N ASN A 144 -7.28 -1.98 4.89
CA ASN A 144 -7.80 -3.10 5.65
C ASN A 144 -9.29 -2.87 6.02
N GLN A 145 -9.94 -3.87 6.63
CA GLN A 145 -11.36 -3.78 7.00
C GLN A 145 -11.70 -2.54 7.84
N PHE A 146 -10.85 -2.20 8.82
CA PHE A 146 -11.07 -1.06 9.70
C PHE A 146 -10.81 0.29 9.00
N GLU A 147 -9.80 0.36 8.19
CA GLU A 147 -9.45 1.54 7.39
C GLU A 147 -10.51 1.83 6.33
N LEU A 148 -11.06 0.79 5.70
CA LEU A 148 -12.19 0.92 4.77
C LEU A 148 -13.40 1.55 5.45
N GLN A 149 -13.71 1.16 6.69
CA GLN A 149 -14.75 1.79 7.51
C GLN A 149 -14.43 3.27 7.78
N LEU A 150 -13.19 3.59 8.17
CA LEU A 150 -12.77 4.98 8.45
C LEU A 150 -12.86 5.90 7.23
N LEU A 151 -12.45 5.39 6.06
CA LEU A 151 -12.46 6.18 4.83
C LEU A 151 -13.86 6.36 4.26
N SER A 152 -14.68 5.30 4.28
CA SER A 152 -16.04 5.34 3.72
C SER A 152 -17.07 5.97 4.67
N GLY A 153 -16.81 5.93 5.98
CA GLY A 153 -17.78 6.30 7.00
C GLY A 153 -18.92 5.28 7.17
N LEU A 154 -18.83 4.11 6.53
CA LEU A 154 -19.80 3.03 6.59
C LEU A 154 -19.28 1.89 7.48
N ASP A 155 -20.19 1.21 8.20
CA ASP A 155 -19.81 0.02 8.98
C ASP A 155 -19.39 -1.12 8.05
N VAL A 156 -18.22 -1.74 8.35
CA VAL A 156 -17.64 -2.85 7.58
C VAL A 156 -17.43 -4.05 8.52
N HIS A 157 -18.26 -5.07 8.39
CA HIS A 157 -18.26 -6.24 9.27
C HIS A 157 -18.30 -7.59 8.55
N ASP A 158 -18.53 -7.58 7.24
CA ASP A 158 -18.54 -8.75 6.36
C ASP A 158 -18.17 -8.37 4.91
N ILE A 159 -18.21 -9.35 4.02
CA ILE A 159 -17.90 -9.16 2.60
C ILE A 159 -18.88 -8.19 1.93
N ALA A 160 -20.18 -8.30 2.22
CA ALA A 160 -21.19 -7.49 1.56
C ALA A 160 -21.09 -6.01 1.96
N SER A 161 -20.84 -5.74 3.24
CA SER A 161 -20.60 -4.38 3.75
C SER A 161 -19.26 -3.81 3.26
N ALA A 162 -18.22 -4.65 3.10
CA ALA A 162 -16.96 -4.23 2.49
C ALA A 162 -17.12 -3.83 1.02
N ASP A 163 -17.87 -4.62 0.23
CA ASP A 163 -18.18 -4.28 -1.15
C ASP A 163 -18.98 -2.98 -1.25
N ALA A 164 -19.98 -2.78 -0.40
CA ALA A 164 -20.78 -1.55 -0.37
C ALA A 164 -19.92 -0.33 0.00
N ALA A 165 -19.03 -0.45 0.98
CA ALA A 165 -18.12 0.61 1.38
C ALA A 165 -17.11 0.96 0.27
N ALA A 166 -16.55 -0.05 -0.40
CA ALA A 166 -15.63 0.15 -1.52
C ALA A 166 -16.32 0.81 -2.72
N LEU A 167 -17.54 0.39 -3.08
CA LEU A 167 -18.34 1.02 -4.14
C LEU A 167 -18.68 2.47 -3.79
N HIS A 168 -18.99 2.76 -2.51
CA HIS A 168 -19.22 4.12 -2.05
C HIS A 168 -17.97 5.00 -2.25
N LEU A 169 -16.77 4.51 -1.93
CA LEU A 169 -15.53 5.24 -2.20
C LEU A 169 -15.31 5.52 -3.70
N LEU A 170 -15.60 4.53 -4.55
CA LEU A 170 -15.51 4.68 -6.01
C LEU A 170 -16.48 5.73 -6.56
N ASP A 171 -17.68 5.80 -6.01
CA ASP A 171 -18.69 6.79 -6.43
C ASP A 171 -18.33 8.21 -6.01
N GLN A 172 -17.75 8.36 -4.81
CA GLN A 172 -17.33 9.67 -4.30
C GLN A 172 -16.01 10.17 -4.93
N ASN A 173 -15.17 9.27 -5.49
CA ASN A 173 -13.85 9.61 -6.01
C ASN A 173 -13.73 9.19 -7.49
N PRO A 174 -14.05 10.07 -8.46
CA PRO A 174 -14.05 9.72 -9.90
C PRO A 174 -12.69 9.27 -10.45
N HIS A 175 -11.59 9.70 -9.84
CA HIS A 175 -10.22 9.29 -10.22
C HIS A 175 -9.83 7.91 -9.67
N LEU A 176 -10.54 7.43 -8.64
CA LEU A 176 -10.28 6.12 -8.07
C LEU A 176 -10.74 5.02 -9.03
N ASN A 177 -9.81 4.19 -9.48
CA ASN A 177 -10.07 3.10 -10.41
C ASN A 177 -10.42 1.79 -9.69
N GLY A 178 -10.00 1.64 -8.43
CA GLY A 178 -10.31 0.47 -7.64
C GLY A 178 -9.86 0.52 -6.20
N VAL A 179 -10.50 -0.33 -5.41
CA VAL A 179 -10.22 -0.57 -3.99
C VAL A 179 -9.76 -2.01 -3.83
N VAL A 180 -8.66 -2.22 -3.12
CA VAL A 180 -8.22 -3.53 -2.63
C VAL A 180 -8.50 -3.58 -1.13
N ALA A 181 -9.66 -4.09 -0.76
CA ALA A 181 -10.03 -4.28 0.64
C ALA A 181 -9.36 -5.54 1.18
N THR A 182 -8.47 -5.39 2.16
CA THR A 182 -7.66 -6.49 2.69
C THR A 182 -8.13 -6.96 4.06
N GLY A 183 -7.92 -8.24 4.35
CA GLY A 183 -8.14 -8.80 5.67
C GLY A 183 -9.59 -8.84 6.13
N ILE A 184 -10.57 -8.86 5.21
CA ILE A 184 -11.99 -8.92 5.54
C ILE A 184 -12.30 -10.25 6.23
N SER A 185 -12.59 -10.20 7.53
CA SER A 185 -12.82 -11.39 8.33
C SER A 185 -14.23 -11.94 8.13
N THR A 186 -14.34 -13.28 8.10
CA THR A 186 -15.65 -13.96 8.04
C THR A 186 -15.85 -14.89 9.24
N PRO A 187 -17.11 -15.19 9.63
CA PRO A 187 -17.41 -16.10 10.74
C PRO A 187 -16.82 -17.51 10.55
N GLN A 188 -16.56 -17.92 9.31
CA GLN A 188 -16.00 -19.24 8.96
C GLN A 188 -14.49 -19.35 9.22
N GLY A 189 -13.87 -18.33 9.84
CA GLY A 189 -12.44 -18.34 10.15
C GLY A 189 -11.54 -18.14 8.95
N ARG A 190 -12.03 -17.46 7.92
CA ARG A 190 -11.25 -17.02 6.74
C ARG A 190 -11.07 -15.51 6.74
N VAL A 191 -10.04 -15.07 6.07
CA VAL A 191 -9.84 -13.67 5.68
C VAL A 191 -9.89 -13.58 4.16
N HIS A 192 -10.46 -12.50 3.68
CA HIS A 192 -10.63 -12.24 2.27
C HIS A 192 -9.91 -10.96 1.88
N ASP A 193 -9.15 -11.01 0.80
CA ASP A 193 -8.70 -9.84 0.08
C ASP A 193 -9.58 -9.68 -1.14
N ARG A 194 -10.12 -8.48 -1.31
CA ARG A 194 -11.12 -8.20 -2.34
C ARG A 194 -10.67 -7.05 -3.21
N LEU A 195 -10.70 -7.27 -4.52
CA LEU A 195 -10.61 -6.20 -5.50
C LEU A 195 -12.02 -5.79 -5.91
N ILE A 196 -12.32 -4.53 -5.74
CA ILE A 196 -13.56 -3.91 -6.19
C ILE A 196 -13.19 -2.75 -7.13
N SER A 197 -13.70 -2.80 -8.36
CA SER A 197 -13.57 -1.73 -9.34
C SER A 197 -14.90 -1.54 -10.08
N ARG A 198 -14.96 -0.60 -11.01
CA ARG A 198 -16.16 -0.41 -11.84
C ARG A 198 -16.42 -1.59 -12.80
N TYR A 199 -15.42 -2.44 -13.04
CA TYR A 199 -15.47 -3.50 -14.06
C TYR A 199 -15.19 -4.89 -13.51
N ASP A 200 -14.43 -4.99 -12.43
CA ASP A 200 -13.98 -6.25 -11.85
C ASP A 200 -14.36 -6.33 -10.37
N LEU A 201 -14.77 -7.52 -9.96
CA LEU A 201 -14.89 -7.93 -8.58
C LEU A 201 -14.17 -9.26 -8.44
N VAL A 202 -13.13 -9.31 -7.60
CA VAL A 202 -12.34 -10.53 -7.37
C VAL A 202 -12.27 -10.78 -5.88
N ASP A 203 -12.45 -12.02 -5.48
CA ASP A 203 -12.38 -12.49 -4.10
C ASP A 203 -11.28 -13.55 -3.96
N LEU A 204 -10.33 -13.31 -3.08
CA LEU A 204 -9.28 -14.27 -2.72
C LEU A 204 -9.38 -14.56 -1.23
N ALA A 205 -9.55 -15.84 -0.87
CA ALA A 205 -9.83 -16.25 0.48
C ALA A 205 -8.70 -17.10 1.07
N TYR A 206 -8.21 -16.70 2.24
CA TYR A 206 -7.10 -17.31 2.94
C TYR A 206 -7.51 -17.81 4.33
N ALA A 207 -6.71 -18.69 4.92
CA ALA A 207 -6.91 -19.11 6.30
C ALA A 207 -6.61 -17.92 7.25
N LYS A 208 -7.50 -17.68 8.21
CA LYS A 208 -7.24 -16.67 9.25
C LYS A 208 -6.14 -17.18 10.18
N ARG A 209 -5.14 -16.35 10.43
CA ARG A 209 -4.06 -16.64 11.38
C ARG A 209 -4.44 -16.17 12.79
N ALA A 210 -3.84 -16.81 13.78
CA ALA A 210 -4.13 -16.49 15.19
C ALA A 210 -3.53 -15.14 15.63
N ALA A 211 -2.43 -14.69 15.01
CA ALA A 211 -1.78 -13.43 15.31
C ALA A 211 -1.58 -12.61 14.02
N GLY A 212 -1.73 -11.31 14.12
CA GLY A 212 -1.36 -10.37 13.06
C GLY A 212 0.17 -10.36 12.88
N ILE A 213 0.61 -10.30 11.64
CA ILE A 213 2.02 -10.17 11.27
C ILE A 213 2.18 -8.80 10.62
N SER A 214 3.06 -7.96 11.18
CA SER A 214 3.31 -6.61 10.67
C SER A 214 4.00 -6.65 9.31
N GLY A 215 3.77 -5.63 8.48
CA GLY A 215 4.39 -5.50 7.16
C GLY A 215 3.66 -6.23 6.01
N GLY A 216 2.62 -7.02 6.30
CA GLY A 216 1.87 -7.73 5.26
C GLY A 216 1.09 -6.80 4.33
N GLY A 217 0.50 -5.73 4.85
CA GLY A 217 -0.17 -4.67 4.07
C GLY A 217 0.83 -3.92 3.19
N ASP A 218 1.95 -3.46 3.78
CA ASP A 218 3.05 -2.81 3.03
C ASP A 218 3.52 -3.71 1.87
N LEU A 219 3.73 -5.00 2.15
CA LEU A 219 4.17 -5.97 1.14
C LEU A 219 3.17 -6.09 -0.01
N LEU A 220 1.88 -6.27 0.29
CA LEU A 220 0.83 -6.38 -0.72
C LEU A 220 0.78 -5.11 -1.59
N THR A 221 0.76 -3.93 -0.96
CA THR A 221 0.69 -2.64 -1.66
C THR A 221 1.90 -2.42 -2.57
N VAL A 222 3.10 -2.77 -2.10
CA VAL A 222 4.33 -2.62 -2.89
C VAL A 222 4.36 -3.58 -4.09
N ILE A 223 3.95 -4.85 -3.90
CA ILE A 223 3.87 -5.81 -5.01
C ILE A 223 2.82 -5.35 -6.04
N LEU A 224 1.62 -4.96 -5.57
CA LEU A 224 0.54 -4.43 -6.42
C LEU A 224 1.05 -3.28 -7.29
N THR A 225 1.68 -2.29 -6.65
CA THR A 225 2.20 -1.10 -7.34
C THR A 225 3.28 -1.43 -8.34
N SER A 226 4.17 -2.38 -8.00
CA SER A 226 5.23 -2.82 -8.91
C SER A 226 4.67 -3.47 -10.19
N TRP A 227 3.65 -4.32 -10.06
CA TRP A 227 2.98 -4.91 -11.22
C TRP A 227 2.20 -3.90 -12.04
N LEU A 228 1.54 -2.93 -11.41
CA LEU A 228 0.88 -1.81 -12.11
C LEU A 228 1.89 -0.96 -12.89
N ALA A 229 3.03 -0.61 -12.27
CA ALA A 229 4.10 0.13 -12.93
C ALA A 229 4.69 -0.61 -14.13
N ALA A 230 4.66 -1.94 -14.11
CA ALA A 230 5.07 -2.78 -15.23
C ALA A 230 4.01 -2.86 -16.37
N GLY A 231 2.83 -2.25 -16.18
CA GLY A 231 1.75 -2.23 -17.16
C GLY A 231 0.80 -3.44 -17.10
N MET A 232 0.85 -4.22 -16.03
CA MET A 232 -0.12 -5.29 -15.83
C MET A 232 -1.51 -4.72 -15.49
N SER A 233 -2.58 -5.40 -15.88
CA SER A 233 -3.93 -4.99 -15.54
C SER A 233 -4.15 -5.01 -14.02
N PHE A 234 -5.03 -4.14 -13.51
CA PHE A 234 -5.31 -4.06 -12.08
C PHE A 234 -5.71 -5.41 -11.47
N LYS A 235 -6.59 -6.14 -12.15
CA LYS A 235 -7.02 -7.48 -11.75
C LYS A 235 -5.84 -8.45 -11.57
N ASN A 236 -4.97 -8.53 -12.57
CA ASN A 236 -3.83 -9.45 -12.53
C ASN A 236 -2.78 -8.99 -11.52
N SER A 237 -2.57 -7.68 -11.37
CA SER A 237 -1.69 -7.11 -10.34
C SER A 237 -2.18 -7.45 -8.94
N PHE A 238 -3.49 -7.37 -8.70
CA PHE A 238 -4.10 -7.75 -7.43
C PHE A 238 -3.92 -9.25 -7.14
N ILE A 239 -4.24 -10.13 -8.10
CA ILE A 239 -4.11 -11.58 -7.91
C ILE A 239 -2.65 -11.95 -7.60
N ALA A 240 -1.70 -11.37 -8.32
CA ALA A 240 -0.28 -11.58 -8.06
C ALA A 240 0.15 -11.04 -6.68
N ALA A 241 -0.29 -9.83 -6.32
CA ALA A 241 0.09 -9.18 -5.07
C ALA A 241 -0.46 -9.92 -3.85
N SER A 242 -1.76 -10.22 -3.84
CA SER A 242 -2.40 -10.91 -2.72
C SER A 242 -1.82 -12.33 -2.56
N GLY A 243 -1.68 -13.10 -3.66
CA GLY A 243 -1.10 -14.45 -3.60
C GLY A 243 0.33 -14.48 -3.08
N GLN A 244 1.22 -13.62 -3.60
CA GLN A 244 2.62 -13.59 -3.19
C GLN A 244 2.79 -13.02 -1.77
N ALA A 245 2.00 -12.02 -1.37
CA ALA A 245 2.02 -11.49 0.00
C ALA A 245 1.60 -12.55 1.00
N HIS A 246 0.50 -13.27 0.74
CA HIS A 246 0.04 -14.35 1.62
C HIS A 246 1.02 -15.53 1.69
N ASP A 247 1.70 -15.87 0.60
CA ASP A 247 2.76 -16.90 0.64
C ASP A 247 3.89 -16.52 1.60
N ILE A 248 4.38 -15.27 1.55
CA ILE A 248 5.42 -14.79 2.49
C ILE A 248 4.88 -14.71 3.92
N ILE A 249 3.66 -14.19 4.12
CA ILE A 249 3.03 -14.13 5.43
C ILE A 249 2.88 -15.54 6.04
N ASP A 250 2.56 -16.55 5.24
CA ASP A 250 2.46 -17.95 5.71
C ASP A 250 3.80 -18.49 6.22
N GLN A 251 4.90 -18.11 5.58
CA GLN A 251 6.26 -18.48 6.02
C GLN A 251 6.73 -17.68 7.25
N SER A 252 6.02 -16.63 7.63
CA SER A 252 6.38 -15.74 8.74
C SER A 252 5.72 -16.15 10.08
N THR A 253 5.12 -17.33 10.14
CA THR A 253 4.44 -17.82 11.35
C THR A 253 5.41 -17.88 12.54
N GLY A 254 5.01 -17.27 13.66
CA GLY A 254 5.84 -17.18 14.88
C GLY A 254 6.76 -15.95 14.95
N HIS A 255 6.74 -15.10 13.92
CA HIS A 255 7.44 -13.81 13.90
C HIS A 255 6.47 -12.66 14.23
N LEU A 256 7.01 -11.53 14.71
CA LEU A 256 6.25 -10.30 14.96
C LEU A 256 5.93 -9.56 13.63
N GLU A 257 6.71 -9.85 12.59
CA GLU A 257 6.64 -9.23 11.28
C GLU A 257 6.95 -10.23 10.17
N ILE A 258 6.78 -9.82 8.92
CA ILE A 258 7.11 -10.67 7.78
C ILE A 258 8.61 -11.05 7.75
N ALA A 259 8.91 -12.32 7.57
CA ALA A 259 10.26 -12.85 7.33
C ALA A 259 10.67 -12.57 5.87
N LEU A 260 10.86 -11.27 5.55
CA LEU A 260 10.96 -10.79 4.18
C LEU A 260 12.18 -11.31 3.45
N LEU A 261 13.39 -11.13 4.03
CA LEU A 261 14.63 -11.43 3.30
C LEU A 261 14.80 -12.92 3.02
N GLU A 262 14.40 -13.78 3.98
CA GLU A 262 14.43 -15.22 3.85
C GLU A 262 13.50 -15.72 2.73
N ASN A 263 12.42 -14.98 2.48
CA ASN A 263 11.37 -15.36 1.54
C ASN A 263 11.29 -14.47 0.29
N LEU A 264 12.20 -13.50 0.12
CA LEU A 264 12.20 -12.60 -1.03
C LEU A 264 12.26 -13.34 -2.37
N HIS A 265 12.94 -14.49 -2.42
CA HIS A 265 13.04 -15.36 -3.58
C HIS A 265 11.70 -15.96 -4.05
N ARG A 266 10.64 -15.92 -3.23
CA ARG A 266 9.28 -16.35 -3.58
C ARG A 266 8.53 -15.32 -4.42
N LEU A 267 8.97 -14.07 -4.41
CA LEU A 267 8.42 -13.06 -5.29
C LEU A 267 8.88 -13.31 -6.72
N THR A 268 7.93 -13.29 -7.65
CA THR A 268 8.21 -13.48 -9.07
C THR A 268 8.76 -12.18 -9.65
N PRO A 269 10.03 -12.12 -10.10
CA PRO A 269 10.57 -10.92 -10.72
C PRO A 269 9.80 -10.53 -11.99
N ILE A 270 9.60 -9.22 -12.17
CA ILE A 270 8.94 -8.67 -13.34
C ILE A 270 9.96 -8.60 -14.49
N THR A 271 9.84 -9.52 -15.46
CA THR A 271 10.68 -9.50 -16.66
C THR A 271 9.94 -8.73 -17.77
N LYS A 272 10.68 -7.98 -18.61
CA LYS A 272 10.12 -7.20 -19.73
C LYS A 272 9.28 -8.01 -20.74
N THR A 273 9.27 -9.33 -20.64
CA THR A 273 8.54 -10.27 -21.51
C THR A 273 7.15 -10.64 -20.98
N ALA A 274 6.73 -10.15 -19.83
CA ALA A 274 5.48 -10.54 -19.16
C ALA A 274 4.20 -9.91 -19.77
N SER A 275 4.18 -9.61 -21.08
CA SER A 275 2.91 -9.34 -21.78
C SER A 275 2.00 -10.57 -21.87
N THR A 276 2.46 -11.75 -21.41
CA THR A 276 1.68 -13.00 -21.39
C THR A 276 2.17 -13.93 -20.29
N VAL A 277 1.96 -13.59 -19.02
CA VAL A 277 1.99 -14.60 -17.97
C VAL A 277 0.65 -15.34 -18.02
N LYS A 278 0.65 -16.54 -18.58
CA LYS A 278 -0.42 -17.50 -18.34
C LYS A 278 -0.32 -17.91 -16.87
N LEU A 279 -1.29 -17.51 -16.09
CA LEU A 279 -1.52 -18.04 -14.74
C LEU A 279 -2.15 -19.44 -14.88
N ASP A 280 -1.38 -20.40 -15.39
CA ASP A 280 -1.76 -21.81 -15.41
C ASP A 280 -1.44 -22.37 -14.03
N GLY A 281 -2.42 -22.51 -13.17
CA GLY A 281 -2.27 -23.30 -11.94
C GLY A 281 -2.97 -22.84 -10.67
N LEU A 282 -3.85 -21.85 -10.71
CA LEU A 282 -4.70 -21.50 -9.57
C LEU A 282 -6.17 -21.58 -9.99
N ALA A 283 -6.71 -22.80 -9.99
CA ALA A 283 -8.14 -23.10 -9.99
C ALA A 283 -8.50 -23.82 -8.69
#